data_4df89a715b9e2113ec8c4354ef68e36b
#
_entry.id   4df89a715b9e2113ec8c4354ef68e36b
#
_cell.length_a   1.000
_cell.length_b   1.000
_cell.length_c   1.000
_cell.angle_alpha   90.00
_cell.angle_beta   90.00
_cell.angle_gamma   90.00
#
_symmetry.space_group_name_H-M   'P 1'
#
loop_
_entity.id
_entity.type
_entity.pdbx_description
1 polymer ?
#
loop_
_entity_poly.entity_id
_entity_poly.type
_entity_poly.pdbx_seq_one_letter_code
_entity_poly.pdbx_strand_id
1 'polypeptide(L)'
;MHDRRVARIITPGTLIDENFMDPYANNYVMAIYLPEAAAGVVSPAPEKHNVPPAVGSSRAVTPLGLAWLDLSTGYFFTQTTSLSSLPSVLSRVSPRELVLAQDLQSSPDAEIFSILSEDRHLITYAPPSTLRGHDDWLPMLESGIPADAVGTFTDDEIKAGSLLLDYVKDRLRGLSMKLQPPVRHENMQVMSIDRNSMRSLEIKQTIKDAAFRGSLLHAIRRTVTKSGARLLNEWLSTT
;
A
#
# COMPACT_ATOMS: atom_id res chain seq x y z
N MET A 1 -10.56 27.17 -32.90
CA MET A 1 -9.41 26.35 -32.48
C MET A 1 -9.80 25.69 -31.16
N HIS A 2 -9.98 24.37 -31.13
CA HIS A 2 -10.38 23.72 -29.88
C HIS A 2 -9.13 23.41 -29.04
N ASP A 3 -9.07 23.99 -27.85
CA ASP A 3 -7.98 23.75 -26.91
C ASP A 3 -8.15 22.37 -26.29
N ARG A 4 -7.18 21.48 -26.52
CA ARG A 4 -7.20 20.10 -26.01
C ARG A 4 -6.39 20.07 -24.71
N ARG A 5 -7.03 19.69 -23.61
CA ARG A 5 -6.39 19.51 -22.30
C ARG A 5 -6.47 18.04 -21.88
N VAL A 6 -5.42 17.57 -21.21
CA VAL A 6 -5.46 16.26 -20.54
C VAL A 6 -6.44 16.35 -19.37
N ALA A 7 -7.55 15.65 -19.47
CA ALA A 7 -8.60 15.67 -18.45
C ALA A 7 -8.27 14.76 -17.27
N ARG A 8 -7.59 13.63 -17.52
CA ARG A 8 -7.27 12.62 -16.50
C ARG A 8 -6.16 11.70 -17.00
N ILE A 9 -5.36 11.17 -16.08
CA ILE A 9 -4.39 10.09 -16.33
C ILE A 9 -4.90 8.87 -15.58
N ILE A 10 -5.14 7.77 -16.30
CA ILE A 10 -5.64 6.53 -15.72
C ILE A 10 -4.49 5.53 -15.63
N THR A 11 -4.24 5.04 -14.42
CA THR A 11 -3.33 3.94 -14.13
C THR A 11 -4.11 2.76 -13.55
N PRO A 12 -3.57 1.54 -13.51
CA PRO A 12 -4.29 0.40 -12.95
C PRO A 12 -4.84 0.62 -11.54
N GLY A 13 -4.11 1.31 -10.67
CA GLY A 13 -4.54 1.61 -9.30
C GLY A 13 -5.49 2.80 -9.19
N THR A 14 -5.55 3.69 -10.20
CA THR A 14 -6.42 4.88 -10.22
C THR A 14 -7.64 4.73 -11.11
N LEU A 15 -7.95 3.52 -11.55
CA LEU A 15 -9.14 3.21 -12.33
C LEU A 15 -10.39 3.32 -11.44
N ILE A 16 -11.40 4.08 -11.89
CA ILE A 16 -12.68 4.27 -11.18
C ILE A 16 -13.84 3.62 -11.97
N ASP A 17 -13.67 3.42 -13.28
CA ASP A 17 -14.73 2.91 -14.14
C ASP A 17 -14.96 1.42 -13.88
N GLU A 18 -16.11 1.11 -13.29
CA GLU A 18 -16.50 -0.27 -12.92
C GLU A 18 -16.56 -1.23 -14.11
N ASN A 19 -16.70 -0.73 -15.35
CA ASN A 19 -16.74 -1.58 -16.52
C ASN A 19 -15.38 -2.22 -16.84
N PHE A 20 -14.29 -1.63 -16.35
CA PHE A 20 -12.94 -2.10 -16.58
C PHE A 20 -12.29 -2.70 -15.31
N MET A 21 -13.03 -2.75 -14.21
CA MET A 21 -12.55 -3.30 -12.94
C MET A 21 -13.08 -4.71 -12.73
N ASP A 22 -12.30 -5.53 -12.02
CA ASP A 22 -12.84 -6.75 -11.45
C ASP A 22 -13.89 -6.38 -10.39
N PRO A 23 -15.17 -6.75 -10.61
CA PRO A 23 -16.23 -6.36 -9.67
C PRO A 23 -16.13 -7.07 -8.32
N TYR A 24 -15.27 -8.07 -8.20
CA TYR A 24 -15.13 -8.94 -7.03
C TYR A 24 -13.83 -8.74 -6.26
N ALA A 25 -12.95 -7.87 -6.74
CA ALA A 25 -11.70 -7.51 -6.07
C ALA A 25 -11.62 -6.01 -5.84
N ASN A 26 -10.97 -5.60 -4.76
CA ASN A 26 -10.63 -4.20 -4.52
C ASN A 26 -9.55 -3.77 -5.53
N ASN A 27 -9.57 -2.50 -5.90
CA ASN A 27 -8.60 -1.90 -6.81
C ASN A 27 -7.67 -0.99 -6.03
N TYR A 28 -6.81 -1.61 -5.23
CA TYR A 28 -5.89 -0.86 -4.38
C TYR A 28 -4.70 -0.29 -5.15
N VAL A 29 -4.42 1.00 -4.91
CA VAL A 29 -3.13 1.64 -5.12
C VAL A 29 -2.47 1.81 -3.76
N MET A 30 -1.19 1.46 -3.65
CA MET A 30 -0.45 1.47 -2.38
C MET A 30 0.83 2.28 -2.52
N ALA A 31 1.08 3.17 -1.57
CA ALA A 31 2.39 3.82 -1.41
C ALA A 31 3.21 3.14 -0.31
N ILE A 32 4.50 3.07 -0.54
CA ILE A 32 5.48 2.57 0.42
C ILE A 32 6.48 3.69 0.68
N TYR A 33 6.59 4.11 1.94
CA TYR A 33 7.61 5.04 2.39
C TYR A 33 8.73 4.29 3.11
N LEU A 34 9.96 4.48 2.62
CA LEU A 34 11.19 3.99 3.24
C LEU A 34 11.88 5.17 3.92
N PRO A 35 12.15 5.11 5.23
CA PRO A 35 13.06 6.04 5.88
C PRO A 35 14.48 5.93 5.28
N GLU A 36 15.23 7.04 5.25
CA GLU A 36 16.60 7.09 4.70
C GLU A 36 17.54 6.03 5.29
N ALA A 37 17.35 5.69 6.56
CA ALA A 37 18.12 4.63 7.23
C ALA A 37 17.89 3.24 6.62
N ALA A 38 16.73 2.99 5.98
CA ALA A 38 16.40 1.74 5.31
C ALA A 38 16.80 1.73 3.82
N ALA A 39 16.98 2.90 3.23
CA ALA A 39 17.35 3.08 1.83
C ALA A 39 18.86 2.80 1.56
N GLY A 40 19.63 2.42 2.56
CA GLY A 40 21.06 2.11 2.41
C GLY A 40 21.96 3.33 2.20
N VAL A 41 21.45 4.55 2.37
CA VAL A 41 22.25 5.78 2.34
C VAL A 41 23.01 5.88 3.65
N VAL A 42 24.21 5.33 3.68
CA VAL A 42 25.16 5.52 4.79
C VAL A 42 25.61 6.98 4.75
N SER A 43 24.97 7.84 5.50
CA SER A 43 25.55 9.14 5.82
C SER A 43 26.83 8.91 6.64
N PRO A 44 27.98 9.49 6.29
CA PRO A 44 29.21 9.28 7.06
C PRO A 44 29.05 9.89 8.45
N ALA A 45 28.84 9.01 9.43
CA ALA A 45 28.87 9.41 10.84
C ALA A 45 30.31 9.82 11.22
N PRO A 46 30.51 10.87 12.05
CA PRO A 46 31.85 11.24 12.51
C PRO A 46 32.46 10.13 13.35
N GLU A 47 33.67 9.74 12.97
CA GLU A 47 34.49 8.75 13.70
C GLU A 47 34.64 9.13 15.17
N LYS A 48 34.13 8.30 16.07
CA LYS A 48 34.56 8.27 17.49
C LYS A 48 34.62 6.82 17.99
N HIS A 49 35.89 6.43 18.23
CA HIS A 49 36.38 5.46 19.19
C HIS A 49 35.87 4.01 19.23
N ASN A 50 36.84 3.12 18.97
CA ASN A 50 36.93 1.70 19.28
C ASN A 50 36.12 1.27 20.51
N VAL A 51 34.99 0.59 20.22
CA VAL A 51 34.35 -0.33 21.15
C VAL A 51 34.13 -1.62 20.34
N PRO A 52 34.58 -2.81 20.83
CA PRO A 52 34.38 -4.05 20.12
C PRO A 52 32.86 -4.34 20.01
N PRO A 53 32.40 -4.92 18.88
CA PRO A 53 30.97 -5.20 18.69
C PRO A 53 30.51 -6.23 19.71
N ALA A 54 29.51 -5.85 20.52
CA ALA A 54 28.80 -6.79 21.38
C ALA A 54 28.12 -7.83 20.48
N VAL A 55 28.46 -9.11 20.69
CA VAL A 55 27.80 -10.25 20.09
C VAL A 55 26.36 -10.24 20.56
N GLY A 56 25.41 -9.94 19.62
CA GLY A 56 23.99 -9.95 19.93
C GLY A 56 23.20 -8.71 19.50
N SER A 57 23.70 -7.86 18.58
CA SER A 57 22.86 -6.80 18.01
C SER A 57 21.81 -7.41 17.11
N SER A 58 20.59 -7.57 17.62
CA SER A 58 19.42 -7.75 16.79
C SER A 58 19.40 -6.61 15.76
N ARG A 59 19.50 -6.95 14.50
CA ARG A 59 19.42 -6.00 13.37
C ARG A 59 18.21 -5.11 13.64
N ALA A 60 18.43 -3.83 13.89
CA ALA A 60 17.32 -2.91 14.15
C ALA A 60 16.36 -2.99 12.97
N VAL A 61 15.14 -3.46 13.22
CA VAL A 61 14.12 -3.60 12.18
C VAL A 61 13.64 -2.20 11.87
N THR A 62 14.10 -1.65 10.74
CA THR A 62 13.66 -0.33 10.30
C THR A 62 12.19 -0.40 9.89
N PRO A 63 11.31 0.39 10.53
CA PRO A 63 9.90 0.42 10.17
C PRO A 63 9.72 1.07 8.79
N LEU A 64 8.70 0.62 8.06
CA LEU A 64 8.22 1.17 6.80
C LEU A 64 6.82 1.71 6.99
N GLY A 65 6.53 2.86 6.39
CA GLY A 65 5.17 3.37 6.28
C GLY A 65 4.48 2.82 5.04
N LEU A 66 3.27 2.35 5.20
CA LEU A 66 2.39 1.92 4.13
C LEU A 66 1.10 2.73 4.16
N ALA A 67 0.59 3.06 2.98
CA ALA A 67 -0.75 3.61 2.81
C ALA A 67 -1.36 3.03 1.54
N TRP A 68 -2.64 2.65 1.57
CA TRP A 68 -3.34 2.19 0.37
C TRP A 68 -4.78 2.65 0.36
N LEU A 69 -5.32 2.84 -0.82
CA LEU A 69 -6.70 3.27 -1.01
C LEU A 69 -7.34 2.61 -2.24
N ASP A 70 -8.66 2.55 -2.23
CA ASP A 70 -9.48 2.18 -3.39
C ASP A 70 -10.41 3.34 -3.73
N LEU A 71 -10.18 3.95 -4.90
CA LEU A 71 -10.98 5.10 -5.36
C LEU A 71 -12.44 4.75 -5.65
N SER A 72 -12.76 3.49 -5.89
CA SER A 72 -14.12 3.06 -6.18
C SER A 72 -15.00 2.93 -4.94
N THR A 73 -14.38 2.67 -3.79
CA THR A 73 -15.08 2.52 -2.50
C THR A 73 -14.81 3.69 -1.54
N GLY A 74 -13.78 4.48 -1.83
CA GLY A 74 -13.30 5.53 -0.95
C GLY A 74 -12.52 5.04 0.26
N TYR A 75 -12.28 3.74 0.41
CA TYR A 75 -11.49 3.21 1.54
C TYR A 75 -10.05 3.70 1.49
N PHE A 76 -9.55 4.11 2.65
CA PHE A 76 -8.19 4.59 2.84
C PHE A 76 -7.62 3.99 4.13
N PHE A 77 -6.45 3.35 4.00
CA PHE A 77 -5.81 2.60 5.08
C PHE A 77 -4.35 3.00 5.23
N THR A 78 -3.82 2.88 6.46
CA THR A 78 -2.40 3.02 6.76
C THR A 78 -1.91 1.87 7.64
N GLN A 79 -0.62 1.58 7.58
CA GLN A 79 0.02 0.55 8.40
C GLN A 79 1.52 0.81 8.50
N THR A 80 2.10 0.57 9.67
CA THR A 80 3.55 0.42 9.81
C THR A 80 3.91 -1.06 9.68
N THR A 81 4.96 -1.38 8.94
CA THR A 81 5.47 -2.74 8.77
C THR A 81 7.00 -2.76 8.76
N SER A 82 7.60 -3.91 8.50
CA SER A 82 9.04 -4.08 8.29
C SER A 82 9.30 -4.68 6.91
N LEU A 83 10.54 -4.56 6.41
CA LEU A 83 10.93 -5.21 5.14
C LEU A 83 10.65 -6.72 5.16
N SER A 84 10.91 -7.39 6.28
CA SER A 84 10.67 -8.83 6.41
C SER A 84 9.19 -9.21 6.38
N SER A 85 8.30 -8.33 6.82
CA SER A 85 6.84 -8.55 6.84
C SER A 85 6.13 -8.01 5.60
N LEU A 86 6.81 -7.18 4.80
CA LEU A 86 6.25 -6.55 3.61
C LEU A 86 5.66 -7.57 2.60
N PRO A 87 6.29 -8.72 2.30
CA PRO A 87 5.71 -9.72 1.38
C PRO A 87 4.35 -10.23 1.84
N SER A 88 4.15 -10.43 3.14
CA SER A 88 2.86 -10.86 3.71
C SER A 88 1.79 -9.78 3.54
N VAL A 89 2.15 -8.52 3.78
CA VAL A 89 1.21 -7.39 3.59
C VAL A 89 0.84 -7.23 2.11
N LEU A 90 1.82 -7.30 1.19
CA LEU A 90 1.57 -7.24 -0.25
C LEU A 90 0.67 -8.37 -0.73
N SER A 91 0.87 -9.58 -0.23
CA SER A 91 0.04 -10.73 -0.57
C SER A 91 -1.41 -10.56 -0.05
N ARG A 92 -1.57 -10.01 1.15
CA ARG A 92 -2.87 -9.74 1.78
C ARG A 92 -3.63 -8.66 1.01
N VAL A 93 -3.03 -7.50 0.82
CA VAL A 93 -3.66 -6.33 0.18
C VAL A 93 -3.79 -6.53 -1.33
N SER A 94 -2.82 -7.19 -1.96
CA SER A 94 -2.75 -7.45 -3.41
C SER A 94 -2.95 -6.16 -4.23
N PRO A 95 -2.12 -5.12 -4.02
CA PRO A 95 -2.28 -3.86 -4.73
C PRO A 95 -2.06 -4.03 -6.24
N ARG A 96 -2.82 -3.32 -7.05
CA ARG A 96 -2.68 -3.28 -8.52
C ARG A 96 -1.52 -2.41 -8.95
N GLU A 97 -1.14 -1.46 -8.11
CA GLU A 97 -0.08 -0.50 -8.37
C GLU A 97 0.62 -0.12 -7.07
N LEU A 98 1.94 -0.04 -7.12
CA LEU A 98 2.79 0.44 -6.04
C LEU A 98 3.36 1.81 -6.40
N VAL A 99 3.30 2.74 -5.48
CA VAL A 99 3.87 4.09 -5.59
C VAL A 99 5.07 4.19 -4.66
N LEU A 100 6.22 4.50 -5.22
CA LEU A 100 7.46 4.73 -4.51
C LEU A 100 7.93 6.17 -4.72
N ALA A 101 8.70 6.70 -3.78
CA ALA A 101 9.32 8.00 -3.95
C ALA A 101 10.38 7.96 -5.06
N GLN A 102 10.47 9.03 -5.84
CA GLN A 102 11.31 9.11 -7.05
C GLN A 102 12.81 8.95 -6.76
N ASP A 103 13.26 9.37 -5.59
CA ASP A 103 14.65 9.23 -5.13
C ASP A 103 15.09 7.76 -5.02
N LEU A 104 14.19 6.85 -4.71
CA LEU A 104 14.46 5.41 -4.68
C LEU A 104 14.81 4.83 -6.06
N GLN A 105 14.40 5.47 -7.15
CA GLN A 105 14.76 5.07 -8.50
C GLN A 105 16.28 5.09 -8.73
N SER A 106 16.98 5.96 -8.00
CA SER A 106 18.44 6.12 -8.08
C SER A 106 19.19 5.14 -7.18
N SER A 107 18.49 4.31 -6.41
CA SER A 107 19.07 3.33 -5.46
C SER A 107 18.56 1.92 -5.75
N PRO A 108 18.91 1.32 -6.90
CA PRO A 108 18.36 0.04 -7.35
C PRO A 108 18.76 -1.15 -6.46
N ASP A 109 19.81 -1.02 -5.65
CA ASP A 109 20.32 -2.06 -4.77
C ASP A 109 19.61 -2.12 -3.41
N ALA A 110 18.60 -1.28 -3.19
CA ALA A 110 17.83 -1.34 -1.96
C ALA A 110 17.12 -2.70 -1.84
N GLU A 111 17.18 -3.32 -0.66
CA GLU A 111 16.60 -4.64 -0.36
C GLU A 111 15.11 -4.76 -0.75
N ILE A 112 14.40 -3.64 -0.73
CA ILE A 112 12.99 -3.58 -1.13
C ILE A 112 12.78 -4.05 -2.57
N PHE A 113 13.69 -3.76 -3.52
CA PHE A 113 13.50 -4.14 -4.91
C PHE A 113 13.59 -5.64 -5.12
N SER A 114 14.35 -6.36 -4.31
CA SER A 114 14.37 -7.83 -4.34
C SER A 114 12.99 -8.38 -3.98
N ILE A 115 12.35 -7.81 -2.95
CA ILE A 115 11.02 -8.19 -2.50
C ILE A 115 9.97 -7.87 -3.58
N LEU A 116 10.00 -6.66 -4.14
CA LEU A 116 9.01 -6.20 -5.11
C LEU A 116 9.12 -6.91 -6.47
N SER A 117 10.32 -7.38 -6.83
CA SER A 117 10.55 -8.09 -8.10
C SER A 117 9.93 -9.49 -8.15
N GLU A 118 9.69 -10.11 -6.99
CA GLU A 118 9.11 -11.46 -6.92
C GLU A 118 7.69 -11.54 -7.47
N ASP A 119 6.91 -10.46 -7.37
CA ASP A 119 5.47 -10.43 -7.69
C ASP A 119 5.10 -9.67 -8.96
N ARG A 120 6.08 -9.12 -9.68
CA ARG A 120 5.84 -8.29 -10.88
C ARG A 120 4.81 -7.18 -10.66
N HIS A 121 4.86 -6.53 -9.50
CA HIS A 121 4.01 -5.37 -9.24
C HIS A 121 4.31 -4.25 -10.23
N LEU A 122 3.28 -3.54 -10.67
CA LEU A 122 3.47 -2.29 -11.39
C LEU A 122 3.97 -1.25 -10.39
N ILE A 123 5.20 -0.78 -10.58
CA ILE A 123 5.82 0.23 -9.75
C ILE A 123 5.79 1.56 -10.50
N THR A 124 5.25 2.58 -9.86
CA THR A 124 5.25 3.96 -10.33
C THR A 124 6.04 4.82 -9.36
N TYR A 125 6.92 5.67 -9.90
CA TYR A 125 7.68 6.61 -9.09
C TYR A 125 6.97 7.96 -9.06
N ALA A 126 6.83 8.54 -7.87
CA ALA A 126 6.20 9.84 -7.67
C ALA A 126 7.21 10.84 -7.07
N PRO A 127 7.10 12.13 -7.42
CA PRO A 127 7.93 13.17 -6.82
C PRO A 127 7.64 13.25 -5.30
N PRO A 128 8.54 13.87 -4.52
CA PRO A 128 8.30 14.10 -3.10
C PRO A 128 6.97 14.79 -2.87
N SER A 129 6.22 14.33 -1.86
CA SER A 129 4.92 14.90 -1.53
C SER A 129 5.02 16.35 -1.07
N THR A 130 4.05 17.15 -1.47
CA THR A 130 3.86 18.53 -0.98
C THR A 130 3.08 18.56 0.33
N LEU A 131 2.35 17.50 0.65
CA LEU A 131 1.58 17.35 1.87
C LEU A 131 2.51 16.99 3.04
N ARG A 132 2.36 17.70 4.16
CA ARG A 132 3.28 17.57 5.30
C ARG A 132 2.71 16.82 6.48
N GLY A 133 1.37 16.67 6.53
CA GLY A 133 0.71 16.05 7.66
C GLY A 133 -0.71 15.61 7.32
N HIS A 134 -1.34 14.96 8.28
CA HIS A 134 -2.72 14.48 8.15
C HIS A 134 -3.75 15.61 7.99
N ASP A 135 -3.44 16.84 8.44
CA ASP A 135 -4.31 18.00 8.25
C ASP A 135 -4.45 18.37 6.77
N ASP A 136 -3.39 18.13 5.97
CA ASP A 136 -3.42 18.38 4.53
C ASP A 136 -4.30 17.37 3.77
N TRP A 137 -4.70 16.25 4.43
CA TRP A 137 -5.57 15.25 3.84
C TRP A 137 -7.04 15.61 3.91
N LEU A 138 -7.44 16.48 4.88
CA LEU A 138 -8.84 16.84 5.15
C LEU A 138 -9.64 17.25 3.92
N PRO A 139 -9.09 18.03 2.95
CA PRO A 139 -9.85 18.41 1.75
C PRO A 139 -10.22 17.22 0.84
N MET A 140 -9.55 16.08 1.00
CA MET A 140 -9.73 14.87 0.19
C MET A 140 -10.59 13.82 0.88
N LEU A 141 -10.95 14.05 2.15
CA LEU A 141 -11.77 13.14 2.95
C LEU A 141 -13.25 13.58 2.93
N GLU A 142 -14.16 12.61 3.05
CA GLU A 142 -15.61 12.88 3.19
C GLU A 142 -15.95 13.50 4.54
N SER A 143 -15.21 13.11 5.58
CA SER A 143 -15.35 13.62 6.95
C SER A 143 -13.97 13.80 7.58
N GLY A 144 -13.92 14.55 8.68
CA GLY A 144 -12.67 14.72 9.44
C GLY A 144 -12.12 13.40 9.99
N ILE A 145 -10.82 13.37 10.29
CA ILE A 145 -10.20 12.25 10.98
C ILE A 145 -10.69 12.26 12.43
N PRO A 146 -11.17 11.13 12.99
CA PRO A 146 -11.57 11.05 14.38
C PRO A 146 -10.43 11.48 15.31
N ALA A 147 -10.74 12.27 16.36
CA ALA A 147 -9.73 12.85 17.24
C ALA A 147 -8.87 11.79 17.96
N ASP A 148 -9.45 10.65 18.25
CA ASP A 148 -8.79 9.49 18.84
C ASP A 148 -7.84 8.78 17.85
N ALA A 149 -8.08 8.90 16.56
CA ALA A 149 -7.25 8.32 15.52
C ALA A 149 -6.04 9.21 15.16
N VAL A 150 -6.16 10.54 15.26
CA VAL A 150 -5.12 11.50 14.84
C VAL A 150 -3.77 11.22 15.48
N GLY A 151 -3.73 10.90 16.78
CA GLY A 151 -2.49 10.63 17.52
C GLY A 151 -1.92 9.21 17.32
N THR A 152 -2.59 8.35 16.57
CA THR A 152 -2.15 6.94 16.41
C THR A 152 -1.24 6.73 15.20
N PHE A 153 -1.29 7.60 14.20
CA PHE A 153 -0.48 7.49 12.99
C PHE A 153 0.99 7.75 13.27
N THR A 154 1.86 6.92 12.72
CA THR A 154 3.31 7.17 12.75
C THR A 154 3.72 8.16 11.66
N ASP A 155 4.89 8.81 11.85
CA ASP A 155 5.43 9.72 10.83
C ASP A 155 5.61 9.05 9.46
N ASP A 156 6.01 7.77 9.46
CA ASP A 156 6.21 7.01 8.23
C ASP A 156 4.87 6.68 7.55
N GLU A 157 3.81 6.40 8.31
CA GLU A 157 2.44 6.25 7.78
C GLU A 157 1.93 7.56 7.18
N ILE A 158 2.20 8.69 7.85
CA ILE A 158 1.82 10.02 7.35
C ILE A 158 2.54 10.33 6.03
N LYS A 159 3.83 10.04 5.94
CA LYS A 159 4.61 10.25 4.70
C LYS A 159 4.13 9.34 3.57
N ALA A 160 3.83 8.08 3.85
CA ALA A 160 3.26 7.16 2.86
C ALA A 160 1.88 7.63 2.38
N GLY A 161 1.00 8.04 3.30
CA GLY A 161 -0.32 8.58 2.97
C GLY A 161 -0.24 9.86 2.15
N SER A 162 0.66 10.77 2.51
CA SER A 162 0.87 12.03 1.79
C SER A 162 1.39 11.79 0.36
N LEU A 163 2.36 10.88 0.19
CA LEU A 163 2.85 10.48 -1.13
C LEU A 163 1.73 9.90 -2.00
N LEU A 164 0.91 9.02 -1.42
CA LEU A 164 -0.20 8.38 -2.11
C LEU A 164 -1.26 9.39 -2.55
N LEU A 165 -1.67 10.28 -1.66
CA LEU A 165 -2.72 11.27 -1.92
C LEU A 165 -2.29 12.30 -2.96
N ASP A 166 -1.05 12.80 -2.91
CA ASP A 166 -0.52 13.68 -3.94
C ASP A 166 -0.44 12.99 -5.31
N TYR A 167 0.02 11.72 -5.33
CA TYR A 167 0.04 10.92 -6.55
C TYR A 167 -1.34 10.80 -7.18
N VAL A 168 -2.34 10.41 -6.39
CA VAL A 168 -3.70 10.22 -6.89
C VAL A 168 -4.33 11.54 -7.32
N LYS A 169 -4.12 12.62 -6.55
CA LYS A 169 -4.57 13.97 -6.88
C LYS A 169 -4.03 14.46 -8.24
N ASP A 170 -2.74 14.21 -8.52
CA ASP A 170 -2.15 14.53 -9.83
C ASP A 170 -2.83 13.75 -10.96
N ARG A 171 -3.14 12.47 -10.76
CA ARG A 171 -3.80 11.63 -11.78
C ARG A 171 -5.24 12.05 -12.02
N LEU A 172 -5.97 12.46 -11.00
CA LEU A 172 -7.37 12.89 -11.11
C LEU A 172 -7.55 14.29 -11.74
N ARG A 173 -6.49 15.10 -11.80
CA ARG A 173 -6.49 16.40 -12.50
C ARG A 173 -7.69 17.30 -12.20
N GLY A 174 -8.04 17.44 -10.92
CA GLY A 174 -9.10 18.34 -10.48
C GLY A 174 -10.47 17.67 -10.30
N LEU A 175 -10.60 16.37 -10.53
CA LEU A 175 -11.74 15.63 -10.01
C LEU A 175 -11.65 15.59 -8.49
N SER A 176 -12.76 15.89 -7.81
CA SER A 176 -12.79 15.81 -6.35
C SER A 176 -12.67 14.38 -5.89
N MET A 177 -11.72 14.12 -5.02
CA MET A 177 -11.57 12.87 -4.31
C MET A 177 -12.35 12.97 -3.01
N LYS A 178 -13.14 11.94 -2.71
CA LYS A 178 -13.87 11.83 -1.43
C LYS A 178 -13.56 10.46 -0.84
N LEU A 179 -12.55 10.43 0.02
CA LEU A 179 -12.14 9.22 0.72
C LEU A 179 -12.77 9.17 2.10
N GLN A 180 -13.00 7.98 2.59
CA GLN A 180 -13.33 7.78 4.00
C GLN A 180 -12.13 8.17 4.87
N PRO A 181 -12.34 8.53 6.14
CA PRO A 181 -11.23 8.75 7.07
C PRO A 181 -10.28 7.56 7.07
N PRO A 182 -8.96 7.81 7.15
CA PRO A 182 -7.98 6.72 7.16
C PRO A 182 -8.18 5.79 8.35
N VAL A 183 -8.12 4.49 8.08
CA VAL A 183 -8.16 3.45 9.10
C VAL A 183 -6.75 2.86 9.23
N ARG A 184 -6.20 2.91 10.45
CA ARG A 184 -4.92 2.30 10.76
C ARG A 184 -5.06 0.81 10.98
N HIS A 185 -4.30 0.02 10.25
CA HIS A 185 -4.15 -1.41 10.50
C HIS A 185 -3.01 -1.68 11.49
N GLU A 186 -3.32 -2.36 12.58
CA GLU A 186 -2.32 -2.78 13.56
C GLU A 186 -1.90 -4.23 13.28
N ASN A 187 -0.58 -4.48 13.31
CA ASN A 187 -0.02 -5.81 13.05
C ASN A 187 -0.44 -6.88 14.07
N MET A 188 -0.98 -6.48 15.22
CA MET A 188 -1.30 -7.37 16.34
C MET A 188 -2.70 -7.99 16.27
N GLN A 189 -3.57 -7.54 15.38
CA GLN A 189 -4.98 -7.94 15.34
C GLN A 189 -5.30 -9.07 14.35
N VAL A 190 -4.34 -9.45 13.51
CA VAL A 190 -4.56 -10.46 12.47
C VAL A 190 -3.47 -11.52 12.48
N MET A 191 -3.83 -12.77 12.23
CA MET A 191 -2.88 -13.85 12.02
C MET A 191 -2.10 -13.56 10.73
N SER A 192 -0.78 -13.42 10.84
CA SER A 192 0.05 -13.23 9.65
C SER A 192 0.16 -14.56 8.88
N ILE A 193 -0.53 -14.65 7.76
CA ILE A 193 -0.38 -15.77 6.83
C ILE A 193 0.68 -15.36 5.80
N ASP A 194 1.75 -16.13 5.72
CA ASP A 194 2.77 -15.87 4.72
C ASP A 194 2.26 -16.17 3.30
N ARG A 195 2.92 -15.54 2.31
CA ARG A 195 2.53 -15.65 0.90
C ARG A 195 2.47 -17.08 0.38
N ASN A 196 3.44 -17.91 0.77
CA ASN A 196 3.50 -19.29 0.28
C ASN A 196 2.35 -20.11 0.85
N SER A 197 2.01 -19.91 2.12
CA SER A 197 0.84 -20.51 2.76
C SER A 197 -0.46 -20.06 2.11
N MET A 198 -0.63 -18.75 1.84
CA MET A 198 -1.80 -18.21 1.13
C MET A 198 -1.99 -18.86 -0.25
N ARG A 199 -0.87 -18.99 -0.99
CA ARG A 199 -0.85 -19.63 -2.31
C ARG A 199 -1.11 -21.14 -2.23
N SER A 200 -0.44 -21.83 -1.29
CA SER A 200 -0.56 -23.29 -1.12
C SER A 200 -1.96 -23.72 -0.69
N LEU A 201 -2.65 -22.87 0.08
CA LEU A 201 -4.04 -23.08 0.48
C LEU A 201 -5.05 -22.70 -0.61
N GLU A 202 -4.58 -22.21 -1.75
CA GLU A 202 -5.43 -21.76 -2.88
C GLU A 202 -6.57 -20.83 -2.45
N ILE A 203 -6.29 -19.91 -1.52
CA ILE A 203 -7.34 -19.07 -0.92
C ILE A 203 -8.04 -18.22 -1.99
N LYS A 204 -7.29 -17.49 -2.81
CA LYS A 204 -7.83 -16.58 -3.84
C LYS A 204 -7.82 -17.17 -5.24
N GLN A 205 -6.81 -17.99 -5.54
CA GLN A 205 -6.54 -18.51 -6.88
C GLN A 205 -5.97 -19.92 -6.79
N THR A 206 -6.24 -20.75 -7.82
CA THR A 206 -5.64 -22.08 -7.93
C THR A 206 -4.14 -21.99 -8.27
N ILE A 207 -3.35 -22.95 -7.79
CA ILE A 207 -1.90 -23.02 -8.09
C ILE A 207 -1.68 -23.30 -9.57
N LYS A 208 -2.49 -24.17 -10.15
CA LYS A 208 -2.31 -24.68 -11.51
C LYS A 208 -2.50 -23.59 -12.57
N ASP A 209 -3.60 -22.84 -12.49
CA ASP A 209 -4.04 -21.96 -13.57
C ASP A 209 -4.14 -20.50 -13.12
N ALA A 210 -3.79 -20.17 -11.87
CA ALA A 210 -4.02 -18.87 -11.23
C ALA A 210 -5.47 -18.37 -11.41
N ALA A 211 -6.43 -19.32 -11.46
CA ALA A 211 -7.83 -19.05 -11.72
C ALA A 211 -8.60 -18.87 -10.40
N PHE A 212 -9.55 -17.95 -10.41
CA PHE A 212 -10.50 -17.79 -9.31
C PHE A 212 -11.35 -19.07 -9.10
N ARG A 213 -11.80 -19.66 -10.19
CA ARG A 213 -12.62 -20.88 -10.16
C ARG A 213 -11.80 -22.07 -9.64
N GLY A 214 -12.27 -22.69 -8.57
CA GLY A 214 -11.58 -23.77 -7.87
C GLY A 214 -10.91 -23.34 -6.56
N SER A 215 -10.72 -22.04 -6.32
CA SER A 215 -10.15 -21.52 -5.07
C SER A 215 -11.13 -21.66 -3.89
N LEU A 216 -10.61 -21.51 -2.67
CA LEU A 216 -11.42 -21.47 -1.45
C LEU A 216 -12.47 -20.36 -1.52
N LEU A 217 -12.04 -19.15 -1.93
CA LEU A 217 -12.94 -18.01 -2.10
C LEU A 217 -14.08 -18.32 -3.08
N HIS A 218 -13.79 -19.00 -4.19
CA HIS A 218 -14.83 -19.45 -5.12
C HIS A 218 -15.81 -20.44 -4.46
N ALA A 219 -15.30 -21.38 -3.69
CA ALA A 219 -16.13 -22.42 -3.05
C ALA A 219 -17.11 -21.85 -2.02
N ILE A 220 -16.67 -20.86 -1.22
CA ILE A 220 -17.49 -20.30 -0.13
C ILE A 220 -18.31 -19.07 -0.54
N ARG A 221 -17.99 -18.43 -1.67
CA ARG A 221 -18.69 -17.22 -2.13
C ARG A 221 -20.15 -17.51 -2.45
N ARG A 222 -21.04 -16.91 -1.64
CA ARG A 222 -22.50 -16.93 -1.81
C ARG A 222 -23.08 -15.52 -1.80
N THR A 223 -22.21 -14.53 -2.01
CA THR A 223 -22.58 -13.11 -1.98
C THR A 223 -23.42 -12.75 -3.21
N VAL A 224 -24.44 -11.93 -3.00
CA VAL A 224 -25.32 -11.43 -4.09
C VAL A 224 -24.78 -10.12 -4.65
N THR A 225 -24.16 -9.28 -3.81
CA THR A 225 -23.65 -7.97 -4.22
C THR A 225 -22.14 -8.00 -4.48
N LYS A 226 -21.67 -7.10 -5.34
CA LYS A 226 -20.24 -6.89 -5.61
C LYS A 226 -19.51 -6.47 -4.33
N SER A 227 -20.09 -5.55 -3.54
CA SER A 227 -19.53 -5.09 -2.26
C SER A 227 -19.37 -6.23 -1.25
N GLY A 228 -20.36 -7.11 -1.14
CA GLY A 228 -20.28 -8.29 -0.28
C GLY A 228 -19.19 -9.27 -0.74
N ALA A 229 -18.98 -9.41 -2.06
CA ALA A 229 -17.91 -10.26 -2.60
C ALA A 229 -16.52 -9.68 -2.29
N ARG A 230 -16.35 -8.35 -2.38
CA ARG A 230 -15.10 -7.66 -2.01
C ARG A 230 -14.81 -7.82 -0.52
N LEU A 231 -15.82 -7.61 0.33
CA LEU A 231 -15.69 -7.76 1.78
C LEU A 231 -15.31 -9.20 2.17
N LEU A 232 -15.92 -10.22 1.56
CA LEU A 232 -15.55 -11.61 1.79
C LEU A 232 -14.11 -11.92 1.38
N ASN A 233 -13.67 -11.38 0.24
CA ASN A 233 -12.29 -11.50 -0.21
C ASN A 233 -11.31 -10.85 0.77
N GLU A 234 -11.66 -9.69 1.31
CA GLU A 234 -10.87 -8.99 2.32
C GLU A 234 -10.79 -9.81 3.62
N TRP A 235 -11.89 -10.29 4.15
CA TRP A 235 -11.93 -11.12 5.36
C TRP A 235 -11.05 -12.36 5.24
N LEU A 236 -11.11 -13.09 4.12
CA LEU A 236 -10.24 -14.25 3.90
C LEU A 236 -8.75 -13.92 3.77
N SER A 237 -8.43 -12.66 3.58
CA SER A 237 -7.04 -12.19 3.45
C SER A 237 -6.49 -11.61 4.75
N THR A 238 -7.37 -11.28 5.71
CA THR A 238 -7.03 -10.58 6.96
C THR A 238 -7.25 -11.41 8.21
N THR A 239 -7.62 -12.67 8.06
CA THR A 239 -7.85 -13.62 9.20
C THR A 239 -6.55 -14.05 9.84
#